data_cd8f9373912011f9c484d793eabe43b4
#
_entry.id   cd8f9373912011f9c484d793eabe43b4
#
_cell.length_a   1.000
_cell.length_b   1.000
_cell.length_c   1.000
_cell.angle_alpha   90.00
_cell.angle_beta   90.00
_cell.angle_gamma   90.00
#
_symmetry.space_group_name_H-M   'P 1'
#
loop_
_entity.id
_entity.type
_entity.pdbx_description
1 polymer ?
#
loop_
_entity_poly.entity_id
_entity_poly.type
_entity_poly.pdbx_seq_one_letter_code
_entity_poly.pdbx_strand_id
1 'polypeptide(L)'
;LFLFCTAMHLSASVHSQNVVFSFNLRNATFEDLMKEIRQHSDYYFIYKDSEVAQVTKLNKRFKSVSIDEVLEECLKGTGLTYSVEDRLIIIKKNQVTMIRDTTARNEVRLIKGIVVDEMGKPLPGVTVVIKGTNTGVATSADGLFSVALSADTVTLVFTFVGMETQEVKILPLKTGEVRKDLRVVMKEDKIALEDVVVTGYANIKKSSFTGTATQVKREDILKVAGRNVIDALQVFDPSLRIMKNNLMGSDPNTLPEFYVRGRSGITGVKELDALEASDVSQFAITNNPNTPIFILDGFEVSVEKVYDFDVNRIKDITILKDAAATAMYGSRASNGVVVIETIAPRPGRFVVSYNGNYEITAPDLSSYNMMNARQNLETEWAAGIYAGDPDYAYYERDRAYQYGIYLDKKNVILAGGDYYWLSQPLTTMFNHKHSVYIEGGSDAIRFGIELRYDNQNGVMKKSLRDRIGTGLTLEYRYKGFQMQNKISYDIMTSKASPYGSFGDYTNKHPYESWKDKDGKLIKKLPQRNYGESFINPLYEATLGNFNKSNYKEWTDNLALNWYVNDYLLVKGQFAI
;
A
#
# COMPACT_ATOMS: atom_id res chain seq x y z
N LEU A 1 -0.24 -10.41 -20.28
CA LEU A 1 0.35 -11.19 -19.16
C LEU A 1 1.32 -12.26 -19.68
N PHE A 2 0.90 -13.04 -20.71
CA PHE A 2 1.72 -14.10 -21.28
C PHE A 2 2.99 -13.59 -21.98
N LEU A 3 2.93 -12.43 -22.63
CA LEU A 3 4.09 -11.78 -23.26
C LEU A 3 5.08 -11.22 -22.22
N PHE A 4 4.60 -10.82 -21.03
CA PHE A 4 5.45 -10.35 -19.94
C PHE A 4 6.15 -11.50 -19.22
N CYS A 5 5.51 -12.66 -19.09
CA CYS A 5 6.13 -13.87 -18.55
C CYS A 5 7.20 -14.45 -19.49
N THR A 6 7.04 -14.33 -20.81
CA THR A 6 8.06 -14.78 -21.77
C THR A 6 9.27 -13.85 -21.84
N ALA A 7 9.12 -12.55 -21.50
CA ALA A 7 10.24 -11.62 -21.38
C ALA A 7 11.08 -11.83 -20.11
N MET A 8 10.51 -12.42 -19.05
CA MET A 8 11.25 -12.74 -17.81
C MET A 8 12.06 -14.04 -17.88
N HIS A 9 11.89 -14.87 -18.91
CA HIS A 9 12.72 -16.04 -19.14
C HIS A 9 14.03 -15.75 -19.88
N LEU A 10 14.29 -14.50 -20.24
CA LEU A 10 15.58 -14.08 -20.79
C LEU A 10 16.53 -13.68 -19.66
N SER A 11 17.22 -14.68 -19.15
CA SER A 11 18.62 -14.63 -18.71
C SER A 11 18.96 -13.82 -17.46
N ALA A 12 18.75 -14.42 -16.30
CA ALA A 12 19.77 -14.32 -15.27
C ALA A 12 20.69 -15.55 -15.36
N SER A 13 21.41 -15.70 -16.46
CA SER A 13 22.63 -16.49 -16.45
C SER A 13 23.72 -15.58 -15.86
N VAL A 14 23.98 -15.73 -14.57
CA VAL A 14 25.27 -15.38 -13.98
C VAL A 14 26.30 -16.29 -14.65
N HIS A 15 26.79 -15.87 -15.79
CA HIS A 15 28.03 -16.37 -16.31
C HIS A 15 29.16 -15.64 -15.57
N SER A 16 29.67 -16.28 -14.53
CA SER A 16 31.07 -16.18 -14.18
C SER A 16 31.82 -16.70 -15.40
N GLN A 17 32.04 -15.84 -16.38
CA GLN A 17 32.99 -16.12 -17.44
C GLN A 17 34.36 -16.08 -16.79
N ASN A 18 35.00 -17.25 -16.61
CA ASN A 18 36.42 -17.36 -16.39
C ASN A 18 37.10 -16.82 -17.67
N VAL A 19 37.30 -15.50 -17.72
CA VAL A 19 38.05 -14.86 -18.79
C VAL A 19 39.50 -15.35 -18.68
N VAL A 20 39.95 -16.09 -19.67
CA VAL A 20 41.35 -16.55 -19.73
C VAL A 20 42.18 -15.66 -20.67
N PHE A 21 43.37 -15.31 -20.23
CA PHE A 21 44.23 -14.36 -20.90
C PHE A 21 45.38 -15.08 -21.61
N SER A 22 45.67 -14.68 -22.85
CA SER A 22 46.76 -15.19 -23.65
C SER A 22 47.45 -14.05 -24.39
N PHE A 23 48.54 -13.53 -23.83
CA PHE A 23 49.34 -12.45 -24.45
C PHE A 23 50.82 -12.55 -24.05
N ASN A 24 51.66 -11.78 -24.74
CA ASN A 24 53.10 -11.80 -24.53
C ASN A 24 53.62 -10.37 -24.29
N LEU A 25 54.03 -10.09 -23.07
CA LEU A 25 54.64 -8.82 -22.69
C LEU A 25 56.15 -8.86 -22.92
N ARG A 26 56.68 -7.91 -23.73
CA ARG A 26 58.10 -7.72 -23.94
C ARG A 26 58.49 -6.29 -23.63
N ASN A 27 59.29 -6.10 -22.60
CA ASN A 27 59.74 -4.79 -22.12
C ASN A 27 58.57 -3.82 -21.84
N ALA A 28 57.43 -4.39 -21.42
CA ALA A 28 56.16 -3.69 -21.23
C ALA A 28 56.09 -2.98 -19.87
N THR A 29 55.41 -1.86 -19.81
CA THR A 29 55.11 -1.15 -18.58
C THR A 29 53.89 -1.77 -17.92
N PHE A 30 53.62 -1.40 -16.67
CA PHE A 30 52.40 -1.83 -15.99
C PHE A 30 51.12 -1.27 -16.67
N GLU A 31 51.22 -0.09 -17.28
CA GLU A 31 50.12 0.49 -18.08
C GLU A 31 49.85 -0.34 -19.35
N ASP A 32 50.88 -0.88 -19.99
CA ASP A 32 50.70 -1.77 -21.15
C ASP A 32 49.99 -3.06 -20.74
N LEU A 33 50.30 -3.63 -19.58
CA LEU A 33 49.60 -4.79 -19.02
C LEU A 33 48.11 -4.49 -18.80
N MET A 34 47.78 -3.35 -18.18
CA MET A 34 46.40 -2.95 -17.96
C MET A 34 45.64 -2.73 -19.26
N LYS A 35 46.30 -2.17 -20.28
CA LYS A 35 45.74 -1.96 -21.61
C LYS A 35 45.40 -3.29 -22.27
N GLU A 36 46.31 -4.27 -22.21
CA GLU A 36 46.06 -5.62 -22.72
C GLU A 36 44.93 -6.32 -22.02
N ILE A 37 44.82 -6.23 -20.69
CA ILE A 37 43.73 -6.82 -19.95
C ILE A 37 42.38 -6.15 -20.32
N ARG A 38 42.32 -4.82 -20.45
CA ARG A 38 41.11 -4.08 -20.87
C ARG A 38 40.69 -4.39 -22.31
N GLN A 39 41.59 -4.70 -23.21
CA GLN A 39 41.24 -5.07 -24.58
C GLN A 39 40.55 -6.43 -24.70
N HIS A 40 40.78 -7.32 -23.72
CA HIS A 40 40.30 -8.69 -23.74
C HIS A 40 39.25 -8.97 -22.61
N SER A 41 38.89 -7.94 -21.84
CA SER A 41 37.94 -8.07 -20.72
C SER A 41 37.31 -6.75 -20.32
N ASP A 42 36.24 -6.81 -19.51
CA ASP A 42 35.55 -5.65 -18.93
C ASP A 42 36.10 -5.28 -17.54
N TYR A 43 37.36 -5.55 -17.23
CA TYR A 43 37.94 -5.19 -15.96
C TYR A 43 38.36 -3.71 -15.91
N TYR A 44 38.09 -3.06 -14.78
CA TYR A 44 38.52 -1.70 -14.44
C TYR A 44 39.56 -1.72 -13.35
N PHE A 45 40.53 -0.77 -13.40
CA PHE A 45 41.64 -0.70 -12.46
C PHE A 45 41.57 0.58 -11.65
N ILE A 46 41.77 0.46 -10.32
CA ILE A 46 42.01 1.58 -9.40
C ILE A 46 43.41 1.41 -8.81
N TYR A 47 44.26 2.39 -8.99
CA TYR A 47 45.62 2.43 -8.51
C TYR A 47 46.12 3.87 -8.34
N LYS A 48 47.23 4.06 -7.64
CA LYS A 48 47.92 5.34 -7.56
C LYS A 48 49.13 5.29 -8.53
N ASP A 49 49.22 6.25 -9.43
CA ASP A 49 50.27 6.32 -10.45
C ASP A 49 51.69 6.26 -9.85
N SER A 50 51.90 6.93 -8.70
CA SER A 50 53.16 6.92 -7.95
C SER A 50 53.57 5.54 -7.39
N GLU A 51 52.61 4.62 -7.22
CA GLU A 51 52.85 3.28 -6.67
C GLU A 51 53.18 2.29 -7.80
N VAL A 52 52.49 2.37 -8.90
CA VAL A 52 52.68 1.48 -10.06
C VAL A 52 53.88 1.87 -10.94
N ALA A 53 54.33 3.14 -10.89
CA ALA A 53 55.53 3.61 -11.59
C ALA A 53 56.83 2.90 -11.14
N GLN A 54 56.79 2.23 -9.99
CA GLN A 54 57.93 1.46 -9.45
C GLN A 54 58.03 0.02 -10.02
N VAL A 55 56.98 -0.42 -10.76
CA VAL A 55 57.02 -1.76 -11.39
C VAL A 55 58.02 -1.76 -12.53
N THR A 56 59.03 -2.62 -12.41
CA THR A 56 60.06 -2.80 -13.44
C THR A 56 59.44 -3.36 -14.71
N LYS A 57 60.13 -3.18 -15.87
CA LYS A 57 59.66 -3.64 -17.17
C LYS A 57 59.33 -5.14 -17.18
N LEU A 58 58.09 -5.45 -17.57
CA LEU A 58 57.52 -6.78 -17.56
C LEU A 58 57.92 -7.55 -18.83
N ASN A 59 58.49 -8.75 -18.64
CA ASN A 59 58.82 -9.70 -19.71
C ASN A 59 58.19 -11.05 -19.34
N LYS A 60 56.94 -11.23 -19.73
CA LYS A 60 56.13 -12.41 -19.37
C LYS A 60 55.27 -12.87 -20.53
N ARG A 61 55.11 -14.18 -20.66
CA ARG A 61 54.22 -14.79 -21.65
C ARG A 61 53.14 -15.59 -20.95
N PHE A 62 51.90 -15.24 -21.18
CA PHE A 62 50.73 -15.91 -20.65
C PHE A 62 50.03 -16.73 -21.74
N LYS A 63 49.52 -17.91 -21.39
CA LYS A 63 48.80 -18.77 -22.31
C LYS A 63 47.65 -19.42 -21.53
N SER A 64 46.41 -18.94 -21.78
CA SER A 64 45.17 -19.46 -21.17
C SER A 64 45.19 -19.44 -19.63
N VAL A 65 45.54 -18.29 -19.01
CA VAL A 65 45.64 -18.11 -17.56
C VAL A 65 44.51 -17.20 -17.04
N SER A 66 44.16 -17.34 -15.77
CA SER A 66 43.17 -16.48 -15.10
C SER A 66 43.72 -15.08 -14.82
N ILE A 67 42.81 -14.13 -14.49
CA ILE A 67 43.21 -12.77 -14.10
C ILE A 67 44.09 -12.76 -12.85
N ASP A 68 43.78 -13.62 -11.89
CA ASP A 68 44.53 -13.74 -10.65
C ASP A 68 45.95 -14.20 -10.90
N GLU A 69 46.16 -15.21 -11.74
CA GLU A 69 47.49 -15.71 -12.14
C GLU A 69 48.32 -14.64 -12.88
N VAL A 70 47.65 -13.84 -13.73
CA VAL A 70 48.32 -12.73 -14.44
C VAL A 70 48.79 -11.67 -13.46
N LEU A 71 47.93 -11.24 -12.54
CA LEU A 71 48.24 -10.19 -11.57
C LEU A 71 49.27 -10.66 -10.52
N GLU A 72 49.13 -11.87 -10.02
CA GLU A 72 50.07 -12.44 -9.06
C GLU A 72 51.48 -12.52 -9.62
N GLU A 73 51.61 -13.02 -10.85
CA GLU A 73 52.91 -13.17 -11.50
C GLU A 73 53.54 -11.82 -11.93
N CYS A 74 52.71 -10.82 -12.30
CA CYS A 74 53.19 -9.49 -12.65
C CYS A 74 53.51 -8.59 -11.46
N LEU A 75 52.87 -8.79 -10.34
CA LEU A 75 53.08 -8.00 -9.09
C LEU A 75 54.08 -8.65 -8.13
N LYS A 76 54.50 -9.88 -8.41
CA LYS A 76 55.47 -10.61 -7.58
C LYS A 76 56.80 -9.86 -7.46
N GLY A 77 57.19 -9.55 -6.22
CA GLY A 77 58.42 -8.82 -5.90
C GLY A 77 58.33 -7.29 -6.03
N THR A 78 57.20 -6.72 -6.43
CA THR A 78 57.01 -5.27 -6.59
C THR A 78 56.60 -4.56 -5.29
N GLY A 79 56.24 -5.32 -4.23
CA GLY A 79 55.68 -4.76 -2.99
C GLY A 79 54.26 -4.25 -3.15
N LEU A 80 53.58 -4.58 -4.23
CA LEU A 80 52.18 -4.30 -4.46
C LEU A 80 51.31 -5.54 -4.24
N THR A 81 50.08 -5.33 -3.80
CA THR A 81 49.06 -6.36 -3.69
C THR A 81 47.79 -5.91 -4.43
N TYR A 82 46.92 -6.84 -4.75
CA TYR A 82 45.69 -6.54 -5.46
C TYR A 82 44.49 -7.19 -4.75
N SER A 83 43.28 -6.65 -4.99
CA SER A 83 42.00 -7.29 -4.70
C SER A 83 41.08 -7.15 -5.91
N VAL A 84 40.37 -8.23 -6.23
CA VAL A 84 39.38 -8.26 -7.33
C VAL A 84 37.99 -8.29 -6.69
N GLU A 85 37.18 -7.28 -6.97
CA GLU A 85 35.77 -7.18 -6.53
C GLU A 85 34.91 -7.04 -7.79
N ASP A 86 34.20 -8.08 -8.17
CA ASP A 86 33.43 -8.20 -9.40
C ASP A 86 34.27 -7.93 -10.65
N ARG A 87 34.20 -6.72 -11.23
CA ARG A 87 34.97 -6.27 -12.40
C ARG A 87 35.98 -5.18 -12.04
N LEU A 88 36.18 -4.91 -10.76
CA LEU A 88 37.08 -3.87 -10.26
C LEU A 88 38.33 -4.49 -9.65
N ILE A 89 39.50 -4.12 -10.17
CA ILE A 89 40.80 -4.54 -9.66
C ILE A 89 41.45 -3.35 -8.96
N ILE A 90 41.66 -3.49 -7.64
CA ILE A 90 42.26 -2.45 -6.80
C ILE A 90 43.70 -2.87 -6.49
N ILE A 91 44.67 -2.02 -6.84
CA ILE A 91 46.09 -2.25 -6.60
C ILE A 91 46.57 -1.28 -5.53
N LYS A 92 47.24 -1.82 -4.51
CA LYS A 92 47.74 -1.06 -3.35
C LYS A 92 49.10 -1.60 -2.90
N LYS A 93 49.88 -0.74 -2.24
CA LYS A 93 51.20 -1.12 -1.72
C LYS A 93 51.03 -2.14 -0.57
N ASN A 94 51.78 -3.24 -0.64
CA ASN A 94 51.85 -4.22 0.44
C ASN A 94 52.68 -3.61 1.56
N GLN A 95 52.05 -3.12 2.65
CA GLN A 95 52.75 -2.66 3.85
C GLN A 95 53.21 -3.88 4.66
N VAL A 96 54.21 -4.58 4.20
CA VAL A 96 55.00 -5.44 5.08
C VAL A 96 55.94 -4.54 5.84
N THR A 97 55.56 -4.14 7.02
CA THR A 97 56.44 -3.42 7.96
C THR A 97 57.52 -4.38 8.41
N MET A 98 58.72 -4.28 7.85
CA MET A 98 59.92 -4.86 8.47
C MET A 98 60.12 -4.12 9.82
N ILE A 99 59.87 -4.81 10.92
CA ILE A 99 60.21 -4.37 12.26
C ILE A 99 61.74 -4.39 12.38
N ARG A 100 62.32 -3.19 12.31
CA ARG A 100 63.64 -2.96 12.91
C ARG A 100 63.43 -2.75 14.40
N ASP A 101 64.01 -3.63 15.21
CA ASP A 101 64.11 -3.53 16.62
C ASP A 101 64.55 -2.13 17.08
N THR A 102 63.65 -1.40 17.70
CA THR A 102 63.95 -0.38 18.66
C THR A 102 62.84 -0.43 19.73
N THR A 103 63.24 -0.86 20.90
CA THR A 103 62.49 -1.04 22.14
C THR A 103 61.52 0.10 22.45
N ALA A 104 60.24 -0.11 22.17
CA ALA A 104 59.10 0.34 22.92
C ALA A 104 57.93 -0.63 22.63
N ARG A 105 57.66 -1.52 23.58
CA ARG A 105 56.58 -2.50 23.54
C ARG A 105 55.24 -1.78 23.51
N ASN A 106 54.71 -1.44 22.35
CA ASN A 106 53.26 -1.21 22.20
C ASN A 106 52.62 -2.56 21.88
N GLU A 107 52.18 -3.27 22.90
CA GLU A 107 51.36 -4.47 22.74
C GLU A 107 50.03 -4.06 22.08
N VAL A 108 49.82 -4.47 20.83
CA VAL A 108 48.53 -4.35 20.15
C VAL A 108 47.54 -5.23 20.90
N ARG A 109 46.63 -4.62 21.62
CA ARG A 109 45.62 -5.34 22.42
C ARG A 109 44.39 -5.58 21.56
N LEU A 110 43.96 -6.82 21.44
CA LEU A 110 42.77 -7.20 20.74
C LEU A 110 41.58 -7.25 21.71
N ILE A 111 40.56 -6.43 21.48
CA ILE A 111 39.29 -6.45 22.21
C ILE A 111 38.27 -7.19 21.40
N LYS A 112 37.70 -8.24 21.99
CA LYS A 112 36.57 -9.00 21.40
C LYS A 112 35.31 -8.78 22.21
N GLY A 113 34.16 -8.89 21.55
CA GLY A 113 32.87 -8.77 22.22
C GLY A 113 31.72 -9.12 21.34
N ILE A 114 30.53 -9.06 21.91
CA ILE A 114 29.26 -9.27 21.23
C ILE A 114 28.36 -8.06 21.47
N VAL A 115 27.67 -7.65 20.42
CA VAL A 115 26.65 -6.61 20.47
C VAL A 115 25.26 -7.27 20.31
N VAL A 116 24.36 -6.96 21.24
CA VAL A 116 23.00 -7.51 21.29
C VAL A 116 21.97 -6.40 21.48
N ASP A 117 20.72 -6.66 21.16
CA ASP A 117 19.58 -5.81 21.51
C ASP A 117 19.14 -6.00 22.97
N GLU A 118 18.11 -5.26 23.40
CA GLU A 118 17.53 -5.36 24.75
C GLU A 118 16.94 -6.75 25.07
N MET A 119 16.56 -7.53 24.04
CA MET A 119 16.06 -8.90 24.18
C MET A 119 17.19 -9.94 24.18
N GLY A 120 18.45 -9.50 24.01
CA GLY A 120 19.63 -10.38 23.97
C GLY A 120 19.90 -11.00 22.59
N LYS A 121 19.22 -10.59 21.54
CA LYS A 121 19.44 -11.07 20.18
C LYS A 121 20.67 -10.40 19.56
N PRO A 122 21.58 -11.16 18.92
CA PRO A 122 22.76 -10.60 18.26
C PRO A 122 22.41 -9.57 17.18
N LEU A 123 23.14 -8.46 17.14
CA LEU A 123 22.98 -7.38 16.17
C LEU A 123 24.11 -7.43 15.14
N PRO A 124 23.86 -7.88 13.89
CA PRO A 124 24.83 -7.85 12.80
C PRO A 124 24.93 -6.45 12.18
N GLY A 125 26.13 -6.08 11.72
CA GLY A 125 26.35 -4.83 10.99
C GLY A 125 26.44 -3.57 11.87
N VAL A 126 26.54 -3.71 13.20
CA VAL A 126 26.82 -2.58 14.10
C VAL A 126 28.22 -2.05 13.82
N THR A 127 28.34 -0.77 13.55
CA THR A 127 29.63 -0.10 13.35
C THR A 127 30.29 0.18 14.71
N VAL A 128 31.49 -0.34 14.92
CA VAL A 128 32.29 -0.16 16.14
C VAL A 128 33.53 0.65 15.77
N VAL A 129 33.61 1.90 16.24
CA VAL A 129 34.70 2.83 15.89
C VAL A 129 35.44 3.26 17.15
N ILE A 130 36.74 3.44 17.06
CA ILE A 130 37.56 4.04 18.11
C ILE A 130 37.35 5.56 18.07
N LYS A 131 36.82 6.15 19.14
CA LYS A 131 36.51 7.59 19.24
C LYS A 131 37.74 8.44 18.90
N GLY A 132 37.57 9.36 17.96
CA GLY A 132 38.66 10.24 17.50
C GLY A 132 39.59 9.64 16.43
N THR A 133 39.25 8.47 15.87
CA THR A 133 39.99 7.83 14.77
C THR A 133 39.04 7.38 13.68
N ASN A 134 39.58 7.06 12.50
CA ASN A 134 38.81 6.44 11.39
C ASN A 134 38.94 4.90 11.42
N THR A 135 39.42 4.31 12.54
CA THR A 135 39.59 2.87 12.65
C THR A 135 38.34 2.27 13.27
N GLY A 136 37.68 1.37 12.56
CA GLY A 136 36.46 0.71 13.02
C GLY A 136 36.26 -0.64 12.34
N VAL A 137 35.34 -1.43 12.87
CA VAL A 137 34.90 -2.73 12.34
C VAL A 137 33.39 -2.80 12.40
N ALA A 138 32.78 -3.67 11.58
CA ALA A 138 31.36 -4.01 11.69
C ALA A 138 31.20 -5.36 12.40
N THR A 139 30.12 -5.54 13.16
CA THR A 139 29.80 -6.82 13.79
C THR A 139 29.43 -7.88 12.74
N SER A 140 29.81 -9.14 13.00
CA SER A 140 29.47 -10.31 12.17
C SER A 140 27.98 -10.65 12.23
N ALA A 141 27.55 -11.66 11.49
CA ALA A 141 26.18 -12.19 11.52
C ALA A 141 25.73 -12.63 12.93
N ASP A 142 26.67 -13.04 13.77
CA ASP A 142 26.46 -13.44 15.16
C ASP A 142 26.65 -12.27 16.16
N GLY A 143 26.72 -11.03 15.67
CA GLY A 143 26.91 -9.84 16.50
C GLY A 143 28.33 -9.70 17.10
N LEU A 144 29.31 -10.50 16.66
CA LEU A 144 30.66 -10.50 17.20
C LEU A 144 31.52 -9.42 16.56
N PHE A 145 32.39 -8.77 17.35
CA PHE A 145 33.38 -7.82 16.85
C PHE A 145 34.76 -8.08 17.45
N SER A 146 35.80 -7.60 16.76
CA SER A 146 37.18 -7.68 17.19
C SER A 146 37.94 -6.44 16.75
N VAL A 147 38.39 -5.61 17.68
CA VAL A 147 39.11 -4.34 17.43
C VAL A 147 40.49 -4.36 18.05
N ALA A 148 41.51 -3.97 17.29
CA ALA A 148 42.87 -3.81 17.76
C ALA A 148 43.08 -2.40 18.33
N LEU A 149 43.55 -2.31 19.57
CA LEU A 149 43.81 -1.06 20.28
C LEU A 149 45.31 -0.82 20.43
N SER A 150 45.72 0.43 20.15
CA SER A 150 47.11 0.88 20.28
C SER A 150 47.37 1.78 21.50
N ALA A 151 46.33 2.09 22.28
CA ALA A 151 46.41 2.95 23.47
C ALA A 151 45.83 2.27 24.70
N ASP A 152 46.29 2.67 25.89
CA ASP A 152 45.88 2.07 27.16
C ASP A 152 44.44 2.39 27.58
N THR A 153 43.94 3.55 27.22
CA THR A 153 42.56 3.97 27.45
C THR A 153 41.92 4.40 26.14
N VAL A 154 40.85 3.74 25.75
CA VAL A 154 40.15 4.01 24.47
C VAL A 154 38.64 3.99 24.71
N THR A 155 37.91 4.85 24.02
CA THR A 155 36.44 4.80 23.98
C THR A 155 36.02 4.20 22.67
N LEU A 156 35.26 3.11 22.72
CA LEU A 156 34.61 2.52 21.56
C LEU A 156 33.22 3.13 21.40
N VAL A 157 32.87 3.52 20.20
CA VAL A 157 31.57 4.07 19.83
C VAL A 157 30.86 3.02 18.97
N PHE A 158 29.69 2.60 19.42
CA PHE A 158 28.82 1.64 18.73
C PHE A 158 27.66 2.40 18.09
N THR A 159 27.52 2.30 16.77
CA THR A 159 26.44 2.94 16.04
C THR A 159 25.73 1.94 15.15
N PHE A 160 24.40 1.99 15.17
CA PHE A 160 23.54 1.17 14.31
C PHE A 160 22.26 1.94 13.97
N VAL A 161 21.72 1.73 12.78
CA VAL A 161 20.51 2.43 12.31
C VAL A 161 19.33 2.05 13.22
N GLY A 162 18.68 3.05 13.82
CA GLY A 162 17.55 2.85 14.73
C GLY A 162 17.91 2.48 16.17
N MET A 163 19.18 2.57 16.54
CA MET A 163 19.65 2.32 17.91
C MET A 163 20.38 3.53 18.49
N GLU A 164 20.27 3.74 19.79
CA GLU A 164 21.02 4.77 20.51
C GLU A 164 22.53 4.51 20.39
N THR A 165 23.28 5.55 20.03
CA THR A 165 24.75 5.46 20.00
C THR A 165 25.28 5.18 21.42
N GLN A 166 26.02 4.08 21.55
CA GLN A 166 26.63 3.67 22.85
C GLN A 166 28.12 3.97 22.85
N GLU A 167 28.60 4.63 23.91
CA GLU A 167 30.04 4.85 24.13
C GLU A 167 30.51 3.99 25.29
N VAL A 168 31.48 3.12 25.04
CA VAL A 168 32.07 2.25 26.08
C VAL A 168 33.53 2.57 26.26
N LYS A 169 33.90 3.04 27.44
CA LYS A 169 35.27 3.36 27.80
C LYS A 169 36.01 2.08 28.22
N ILE A 170 37.07 1.79 27.50
CA ILE A 170 37.94 0.64 27.77
C ILE A 170 39.10 1.13 28.61
N LEU A 171 39.21 0.60 29.86
CA LEU A 171 40.28 0.91 30.78
C LEU A 171 41.44 -0.11 30.65
N PRO A 172 42.68 0.27 31.02
CA PRO A 172 43.79 -0.64 31.04
C PRO A 172 43.57 -1.78 32.07
N LEU A 173 43.98 -2.99 31.70
CA LEU A 173 43.94 -4.14 32.62
C LEU A 173 45.08 -4.02 33.63
N LYS A 174 44.83 -4.38 34.90
CA LYS A 174 45.90 -4.58 35.90
C LYS A 174 46.67 -5.85 35.55
N THR A 175 47.97 -5.88 35.93
CA THR A 175 48.85 -7.01 35.63
C THR A 175 48.25 -8.30 36.22
N GLY A 176 47.96 -9.30 35.36
CA GLY A 176 47.38 -10.59 35.75
C GLY A 176 45.86 -10.74 35.54
N GLU A 177 45.15 -9.73 35.08
CA GLU A 177 43.73 -9.83 34.77
C GLU A 177 43.49 -10.29 33.32
N VAL A 178 42.63 -11.30 33.13
CA VAL A 178 42.12 -11.73 31.82
C VAL A 178 40.83 -10.99 31.53
N ARG A 179 40.76 -10.28 30.40
CA ARG A 179 39.57 -9.57 30.00
C ARG A 179 38.51 -10.56 29.50
N LYS A 180 37.31 -10.51 30.10
CA LYS A 180 36.13 -11.21 29.56
C LYS A 180 35.67 -10.51 28.31
N ASP A 181 35.07 -11.25 27.37
CA ASP A 181 34.48 -10.69 26.15
C ASP A 181 33.47 -9.58 26.49
N LEU A 182 33.58 -8.45 25.79
CA LEU A 182 32.75 -7.28 26.06
C LEU A 182 31.34 -7.54 25.51
N ARG A 183 30.33 -7.47 26.38
CA ARG A 183 28.92 -7.52 25.95
C ARG A 183 28.35 -6.12 25.96
N VAL A 184 27.91 -5.64 24.79
CA VAL A 184 27.28 -4.34 24.62
C VAL A 184 25.82 -4.55 24.26
N VAL A 185 24.93 -3.95 25.06
CA VAL A 185 23.48 -3.98 24.81
C VAL A 185 23.11 -2.64 24.18
N MET A 186 22.71 -2.65 22.91
CA MET A 186 22.18 -1.46 22.27
C MET A 186 20.69 -1.33 22.54
N LYS A 187 20.28 -0.13 22.86
CA LYS A 187 18.87 0.21 23.04
C LYS A 187 18.33 0.75 21.73
N GLU A 188 17.06 0.42 21.43
CA GLU A 188 16.39 1.12 20.34
C GLU A 188 16.43 2.62 20.61
N ASP A 189 16.89 3.37 19.62
CA ASP A 189 16.82 4.82 19.65
C ASP A 189 15.34 5.22 19.67
N LYS A 190 14.79 5.21 20.86
CA LYS A 190 13.54 5.92 21.18
C LYS A 190 13.89 7.41 21.27
N ILE A 191 14.53 7.96 20.23
CA ILE A 191 14.19 9.33 19.89
C ILE A 191 12.70 9.20 19.67
N ALA A 192 11.92 9.62 20.67
CA ALA A 192 10.55 9.94 20.48
C ALA A 192 10.60 10.84 19.26
N LEU A 193 10.27 10.31 18.09
CA LEU A 193 9.87 11.10 16.95
C LEU A 193 8.83 11.98 17.58
N GLU A 194 9.20 13.24 17.87
CA GLU A 194 8.27 14.18 18.48
C GLU A 194 7.03 14.01 17.66
N ASP A 195 5.94 13.50 18.25
CA ASP A 195 4.73 13.17 17.55
C ASP A 195 4.37 14.37 16.70
N VAL A 196 4.53 14.24 15.39
CA VAL A 196 4.31 15.32 14.43
C VAL A 196 2.92 15.16 13.88
N VAL A 197 2.10 16.20 13.98
CA VAL A 197 0.80 16.25 13.33
C VAL A 197 1.02 16.65 11.87
N VAL A 198 0.67 15.75 10.98
CA VAL A 198 0.73 15.98 9.53
C VAL A 198 -0.54 16.71 9.12
N THR A 199 -0.39 17.94 8.65
CA THR A 199 -1.51 18.78 8.21
C THR A 199 -1.66 18.84 6.70
N GLY A 200 -0.92 18.02 5.95
CA GLY A 200 -0.89 18.03 4.48
C GLY A 200 0.01 19.14 3.90
N TYR A 201 -0.02 20.34 4.45
CA TYR A 201 0.87 21.45 4.03
C TYR A 201 2.13 21.56 4.90
N ALA A 202 2.03 21.21 6.17
CA ALA A 202 3.14 21.30 7.11
C ALA A 202 3.12 20.13 8.10
N ASN A 203 4.30 19.76 8.58
CA ASN A 203 4.47 18.86 9.69
C ASN A 203 4.69 19.71 10.93
N ILE A 204 3.71 19.74 11.84
CA ILE A 204 3.74 20.58 13.04
C ILE A 204 4.00 19.67 14.24
N LYS A 205 4.95 20.04 15.11
CA LYS A 205 5.18 19.31 16.35
C LYS A 205 3.88 19.23 17.16
N LYS A 206 3.50 18.08 17.63
CA LYS A 206 2.27 17.86 18.39
C LYS A 206 2.18 18.77 19.63
N SER A 207 3.33 19.06 20.26
CA SER A 207 3.44 20.00 21.38
C SER A 207 3.08 21.44 21.01
N SER A 208 3.23 21.81 19.74
CA SER A 208 2.92 23.15 19.21
C SER A 208 1.60 23.22 18.46
N PHE A 209 0.92 22.06 18.30
CA PHE A 209 -0.35 21.96 17.61
C PHE A 209 -1.51 22.19 18.58
N THR A 210 -2.28 23.25 18.38
CA THR A 210 -3.38 23.66 19.25
C THR A 210 -4.73 23.01 18.90
N GLY A 211 -4.80 22.33 17.76
CA GLY A 211 -6.01 21.65 17.28
C GLY A 211 -6.13 20.19 17.76
N THR A 212 -7.30 19.60 17.54
CA THR A 212 -7.53 18.17 17.77
C THR A 212 -7.24 17.39 16.48
N ALA A 213 -6.28 16.47 16.55
CA ALA A 213 -5.94 15.57 15.47
C ALA A 213 -5.91 14.12 15.97
N THR A 214 -6.49 13.21 15.19
CA THR A 214 -6.36 11.75 15.40
C THR A 214 -5.42 11.23 14.32
N GLN A 215 -4.27 10.67 14.74
CA GLN A 215 -3.32 10.05 13.81
C GLN A 215 -3.41 8.54 13.92
N VAL A 216 -3.53 7.86 12.79
CA VAL A 216 -3.62 6.42 12.66
C VAL A 216 -2.43 5.93 11.87
N LYS A 217 -1.61 5.09 12.47
CA LYS A 217 -0.40 4.55 11.85
C LYS A 217 -0.73 3.36 10.96
N ARG A 218 0.16 3.09 10.00
CA ARG A 218 0.05 1.99 9.03
C ARG A 218 -0.29 0.64 9.68
N GLU A 219 0.42 0.30 10.77
CA GLU A 219 0.27 -1.01 11.41
C GLU A 219 -1.16 -1.23 11.92
N ASP A 220 -1.80 -0.16 12.40
CA ASP A 220 -3.17 -0.22 12.89
C ASP A 220 -4.18 -0.21 11.74
N ILE A 221 -3.93 0.60 10.71
CA ILE A 221 -4.75 0.61 9.50
C ILE A 221 -4.84 -0.79 8.89
N LEU A 222 -3.71 -1.46 8.71
CA LEU A 222 -3.64 -2.79 8.09
C LEU A 222 -4.31 -3.90 8.91
N LYS A 223 -4.46 -3.73 10.24
CA LYS A 223 -5.20 -4.70 11.08
C LYS A 223 -6.71 -4.66 10.86
N VAL A 224 -7.23 -3.50 10.47
CA VAL A 224 -8.67 -3.22 10.42
C VAL A 224 -9.16 -3.05 8.98
N ALA A 225 -8.35 -2.41 8.13
CA ALA A 225 -8.71 -2.14 6.75
C ALA A 225 -8.70 -3.44 5.93
N GLY A 226 -9.88 -3.97 5.64
CA GLY A 226 -10.02 -5.10 4.74
C GLY A 226 -9.78 -4.69 3.29
N ARG A 227 -10.66 -3.89 2.73
CA ARG A 227 -10.67 -3.54 1.30
C ARG A 227 -10.40 -2.07 1.02
N ASN A 228 -11.01 -1.18 1.74
CA ASN A 228 -10.86 0.27 1.60
C ASN A 228 -10.48 0.92 2.93
N VAL A 229 -9.89 2.11 2.83
CA VAL A 229 -9.42 2.85 3.99
C VAL A 229 -10.57 3.50 4.77
N ILE A 230 -11.66 3.86 4.09
CA ILE A 230 -12.75 4.64 4.69
C ILE A 230 -13.42 3.81 5.79
N ASP A 231 -13.71 2.53 5.55
CA ASP A 231 -14.32 1.63 6.54
C ASP A 231 -13.45 1.49 7.79
N ALA A 232 -12.12 1.53 7.62
CA ALA A 232 -11.19 1.46 8.74
C ALA A 232 -11.20 2.73 9.60
N LEU A 233 -11.41 3.91 9.00
CA LEU A 233 -11.35 5.18 9.72
C LEU A 233 -12.38 5.29 10.84
N GLN A 234 -13.59 4.74 10.66
CA GLN A 234 -14.63 4.76 11.67
C GLN A 234 -14.23 4.03 12.96
N VAL A 235 -13.38 3.01 12.87
CA VAL A 235 -12.90 2.24 14.03
C VAL A 235 -11.96 3.09 14.88
N PHE A 236 -11.13 3.92 14.24
CA PHE A 236 -10.14 4.76 14.93
C PHE A 236 -10.69 6.09 15.39
N ASP A 237 -11.73 6.57 14.72
CA ASP A 237 -12.35 7.84 15.03
C ASP A 237 -13.88 7.76 15.08
N PRO A 238 -14.49 7.64 16.27
CA PRO A 238 -15.93 7.57 16.42
C PRO A 238 -16.67 8.84 15.96
N SER A 239 -15.98 9.96 15.77
CA SER A 239 -16.58 11.18 15.23
C SER A 239 -16.84 11.10 13.72
N LEU A 240 -16.13 10.21 13.03
CA LEU A 240 -16.37 9.88 11.63
C LEU A 240 -17.43 8.78 11.58
N ARG A 241 -18.58 9.10 11.00
CA ARG A 241 -19.68 8.16 10.85
C ARG A 241 -19.88 7.80 9.38
N ILE A 242 -19.98 6.51 9.12
CA ILE A 242 -20.29 5.95 7.81
C ILE A 242 -21.74 5.45 7.87
N MET A 243 -22.58 6.00 6.99
CA MET A 243 -23.97 5.56 6.86
C MET A 243 -24.02 4.42 5.85
N LYS A 244 -24.48 3.27 6.32
CA LYS A 244 -24.77 2.14 5.43
C LYS A 244 -26.11 2.40 4.73
N ASN A 245 -26.05 2.46 3.41
CA ASN A 245 -27.27 2.54 2.60
C ASN A 245 -27.81 1.13 2.35
N ASN A 246 -28.78 0.72 3.14
CA ASN A 246 -29.39 -0.61 3.03
C ASN A 246 -30.23 -0.77 1.76
N LEU A 247 -30.72 0.34 1.16
CA LEU A 247 -31.50 0.30 -0.08
C LEU A 247 -30.63 -0.07 -1.29
N MET A 248 -29.38 0.40 -1.31
CA MET A 248 -28.42 0.08 -2.37
C MET A 248 -27.70 -1.26 -2.12
N GLY A 249 -27.87 -1.84 -0.96
CA GLY A 249 -27.32 -3.13 -0.58
C GLY A 249 -25.79 -3.16 -0.66
N SER A 250 -25.25 -4.18 -1.31
CA SER A 250 -23.81 -4.37 -1.53
C SER A 250 -23.38 -3.93 -2.93
N ASP A 251 -24.04 -2.95 -3.53
CA ASP A 251 -23.62 -2.44 -4.85
C ASP A 251 -22.23 -1.82 -4.74
N PRO A 252 -21.22 -2.37 -5.43
CA PRO A 252 -19.85 -1.86 -5.38
C PRO A 252 -19.69 -0.47 -6.00
N ASN A 253 -20.71 0.01 -6.72
CA ASN A 253 -20.70 1.31 -7.36
C ASN A 253 -21.25 2.43 -6.46
N THR A 254 -21.81 2.07 -5.32
CA THR A 254 -22.35 3.02 -4.35
C THR A 254 -21.31 3.38 -3.32
N LEU A 255 -20.93 4.65 -3.28
CA LEU A 255 -20.07 5.18 -2.21
C LEU A 255 -20.87 5.30 -0.92
N PRO A 256 -20.29 4.93 0.23
CA PRO A 256 -20.92 5.18 1.51
C PRO A 256 -20.99 6.68 1.78
N GLU A 257 -22.08 7.15 2.35
CA GLU A 257 -22.17 8.50 2.90
C GLU A 257 -21.39 8.54 4.23
N PHE A 258 -20.56 9.56 4.40
CA PHE A 258 -19.82 9.75 5.66
C PHE A 258 -19.67 11.22 6.01
N TYR A 259 -19.58 11.49 7.31
CA TYR A 259 -19.41 12.83 7.87
C TYR A 259 -18.60 12.78 9.16
N VAL A 260 -17.97 13.91 9.45
CA VAL A 260 -17.24 14.14 10.71
C VAL A 260 -18.06 15.07 11.59
N ARG A 261 -18.24 14.72 12.87
CA ARG A 261 -18.99 15.50 13.88
C ARG A 261 -20.50 15.66 13.63
N GLY A 262 -21.09 14.89 12.74
CA GLY A 262 -22.52 14.94 12.44
C GLY A 262 -22.86 15.82 11.25
N ARG A 263 -24.15 15.94 10.96
CA ARG A 263 -24.66 16.70 9.81
C ARG A 263 -24.74 18.18 10.16
N SER A 264 -24.18 19.04 9.28
CA SER A 264 -24.19 20.51 9.45
C SER A 264 -25.31 21.20 8.69
N GLY A 265 -26.27 20.51 8.09
CA GLY A 265 -27.34 21.09 7.26
C GLY A 265 -28.72 20.50 7.47
N ILE A 266 -29.75 21.32 7.19
CA ILE A 266 -31.18 20.93 7.19
C ILE A 266 -31.54 20.12 5.93
N THR A 267 -30.74 20.17 4.90
CA THR A 267 -30.86 19.27 3.75
C THR A 267 -30.57 17.85 4.23
N GLY A 268 -31.55 17.31 4.94
CA GLY A 268 -31.61 15.90 5.21
C GLY A 268 -31.47 15.17 3.90
N VAL A 269 -30.82 14.08 3.94
CA VAL A 269 -30.77 13.08 2.90
C VAL A 269 -32.20 12.59 2.67
N LYS A 270 -33.04 13.44 2.09
CA LYS A 270 -34.31 13.01 1.48
C LYS A 270 -34.06 11.88 0.50
N GLU A 271 -32.85 11.83 -0.06
CA GLU A 271 -32.39 10.82 -1.01
C GLU A 271 -32.08 9.46 -0.33
N LEU A 272 -31.61 9.42 0.93
CA LEU A 272 -31.46 8.16 1.68
C LEU A 272 -32.77 7.68 2.29
N ASP A 273 -33.70 8.62 2.57
CA ASP A 273 -35.06 8.32 2.99
C ASP A 273 -36.03 8.19 1.80
N ALA A 274 -35.55 8.40 0.56
CA ALA A 274 -36.35 8.21 -0.63
C ALA A 274 -36.75 6.74 -0.73
N LEU A 275 -38.05 6.52 -0.84
CA LEU A 275 -38.67 5.18 -0.97
C LEU A 275 -38.27 4.49 -2.29
N GLU A 276 -37.65 5.23 -3.22
CA GLU A 276 -37.18 4.74 -4.51
C GLU A 276 -35.68 4.95 -4.65
N ALA A 277 -34.95 3.84 -4.65
CA ALA A 277 -33.48 3.83 -4.82
C ALA A 277 -33.00 4.40 -6.18
N SER A 278 -33.93 4.61 -7.15
CA SER A 278 -33.66 5.23 -8.44
C SER A 278 -33.32 6.72 -8.35
N ASP A 279 -33.69 7.39 -7.25
CA ASP A 279 -33.53 8.84 -7.10
C ASP A 279 -32.23 9.23 -6.36
N VAL A 280 -31.52 8.26 -5.78
CA VAL A 280 -30.22 8.52 -5.14
C VAL A 280 -29.15 8.56 -6.22
N SER A 281 -28.87 9.74 -6.74
CA SER A 281 -27.81 9.89 -7.72
C SER A 281 -26.43 9.83 -7.02
N GLN A 282 -25.49 9.13 -7.63
CA GLN A 282 -24.08 9.12 -7.19
C GLN A 282 -23.50 10.55 -7.14
N PHE A 283 -24.01 11.45 -7.99
CA PHE A 283 -23.68 12.86 -8.00
C PHE A 283 -24.03 13.57 -6.67
N ALA A 284 -25.17 13.24 -6.07
CA ALA A 284 -25.59 13.81 -4.78
C ALA A 284 -24.66 13.38 -3.64
N ILE A 285 -24.18 12.15 -3.67
CA ILE A 285 -23.24 11.64 -2.65
C ILE A 285 -21.87 12.31 -2.81
N THR A 286 -21.37 12.42 -4.03
CA THR A 286 -20.08 13.06 -4.34
C THR A 286 -20.06 14.54 -4.00
N ASN A 287 -21.19 15.24 -4.17
CA ASN A 287 -21.31 16.67 -3.90
C ASN A 287 -21.98 16.97 -2.53
N ASN A 288 -22.04 16.01 -1.63
CA ASN A 288 -22.61 16.21 -0.31
C ASN A 288 -21.78 17.24 0.49
N PRO A 289 -22.37 18.38 0.89
CA PRO A 289 -21.65 19.44 1.59
C PRO A 289 -21.15 19.02 2.98
N ASN A 290 -21.59 17.88 3.49
CA ASN A 290 -21.19 17.34 4.80
C ASN A 290 -19.94 16.45 4.73
N THR A 291 -19.40 16.14 3.55
CA THR A 291 -18.20 15.32 3.44
C THR A 291 -16.95 16.10 3.87
N PRO A 292 -15.99 15.46 4.56
CA PRO A 292 -14.68 16.06 4.83
C PRO A 292 -13.88 16.23 3.54
N ILE A 293 -12.88 17.11 3.56
CA ILE A 293 -11.88 17.22 2.50
C ILE A 293 -10.87 16.08 2.65
N PHE A 294 -10.49 15.47 1.54
CA PHE A 294 -9.42 14.47 1.50
C PHE A 294 -8.16 15.04 0.86
N ILE A 295 -7.05 14.88 1.57
CA ILE A 295 -5.73 15.30 1.11
C ILE A 295 -4.84 14.06 1.00
N LEU A 296 -4.35 13.79 -0.19
CA LEU A 296 -3.41 12.70 -0.47
C LEU A 296 -2.04 13.30 -0.83
N ASP A 297 -1.04 13.08 0.01
CA ASP A 297 0.32 13.61 -0.16
C ASP A 297 0.38 15.14 -0.40
N GLY A 298 -0.53 15.89 0.24
CA GLY A 298 -0.60 17.35 0.13
C GLY A 298 -1.52 17.86 -0.98
N PHE A 299 -2.16 17.00 -1.77
CA PHE A 299 -3.08 17.37 -2.85
C PHE A 299 -4.51 16.96 -2.50
N GLU A 300 -5.46 17.84 -2.77
CA GLU A 300 -6.88 17.54 -2.60
C GLU A 300 -7.30 16.50 -3.64
N VAL A 301 -8.02 15.47 -3.20
CA VAL A 301 -8.51 14.38 -4.04
C VAL A 301 -9.98 14.11 -3.78
N SER A 302 -10.66 13.48 -4.75
CA SER A 302 -12.05 13.08 -4.59
C SER A 302 -12.20 11.91 -3.60
N VAL A 303 -13.42 11.76 -3.09
CA VAL A 303 -13.81 10.64 -2.22
C VAL A 303 -13.58 9.30 -2.91
N GLU A 304 -13.95 9.22 -4.20
CA GLU A 304 -13.77 8.03 -5.02
C GLU A 304 -12.31 7.61 -5.09
N LYS A 305 -11.40 8.58 -5.25
CA LYS A 305 -9.96 8.32 -5.29
C LYS A 305 -9.48 7.67 -3.99
N VAL A 306 -9.97 8.17 -2.84
CA VAL A 306 -9.62 7.63 -1.52
C VAL A 306 -10.25 6.26 -1.29
N TYR A 307 -11.53 6.09 -1.64
CA TYR A 307 -12.23 4.80 -1.55
C TYR A 307 -11.51 3.71 -2.34
N ASP A 308 -11.00 4.10 -3.47
CA ASP A 308 -10.32 3.26 -4.42
C ASP A 308 -8.82 3.10 -4.15
N PHE A 309 -8.26 3.83 -3.19
CA PHE A 309 -6.82 3.83 -2.92
C PHE A 309 -6.34 2.50 -2.32
N ASP A 310 -5.11 2.10 -2.64
CA ASP A 310 -4.52 0.89 -2.06
C ASP A 310 -4.04 1.15 -0.63
N VAL A 311 -4.72 0.52 0.34
CA VAL A 311 -4.40 0.61 1.77
C VAL A 311 -2.94 0.25 2.06
N ASN A 312 -2.35 -0.66 1.28
CA ASN A 312 -0.96 -1.07 1.45
C ASN A 312 0.05 0.04 1.13
N ARG A 313 -0.37 1.10 0.43
CA ARG A 313 0.46 2.27 0.11
C ARG A 313 0.38 3.38 1.16
N ILE A 314 -0.52 3.27 2.11
CA ILE A 314 -0.69 4.28 3.16
C ILE A 314 0.40 4.12 4.22
N LYS A 315 1.04 5.24 4.56
CA LYS A 315 2.00 5.37 5.64
C LYS A 315 1.29 5.72 6.94
N ASP A 316 0.48 6.77 6.92
CA ASP A 316 -0.35 7.21 8.03
C ASP A 316 -1.56 8.02 7.54
N ILE A 317 -2.54 8.18 8.44
CA ILE A 317 -3.71 9.01 8.19
C ILE A 317 -3.89 9.93 9.40
N THR A 318 -4.07 11.22 9.12
CA THR A 318 -4.36 12.23 10.14
C THR A 318 -5.74 12.83 9.90
N ILE A 319 -6.63 12.75 10.90
CA ILE A 319 -7.98 13.33 10.85
C ILE A 319 -7.96 14.64 11.65
N LEU A 320 -8.16 15.76 10.96
CA LEU A 320 -8.22 17.11 11.54
C LEU A 320 -9.69 17.50 11.73
N LYS A 321 -10.07 17.83 12.95
CA LYS A 321 -11.49 18.03 13.31
C LYS A 321 -11.83 19.47 13.67
N ASP A 322 -10.91 20.19 14.29
CA ASP A 322 -11.17 21.51 14.85
C ASP A 322 -10.92 22.62 13.85
N ALA A 323 -11.63 23.73 14.02
CA ALA A 323 -11.45 24.92 13.20
C ALA A 323 -10.00 25.41 13.19
N ALA A 324 -9.28 25.31 14.32
CA ALA A 324 -7.85 25.64 14.39
C ALA A 324 -6.98 24.72 13.52
N ALA A 325 -7.31 23.41 13.50
CA ALA A 325 -6.60 22.44 12.67
C ALA A 325 -6.93 22.56 11.18
N THR A 326 -8.15 22.97 10.85
CA THR A 326 -8.66 23.02 9.47
C THR A 326 -8.59 24.41 8.84
N ALA A 327 -8.20 25.45 9.60
CA ALA A 327 -8.16 26.85 9.16
C ALA A 327 -7.38 27.08 7.86
N MET A 328 -6.31 26.30 7.64
CA MET A 328 -5.49 26.39 6.43
C MET A 328 -6.20 25.95 5.15
N TYR A 329 -7.32 25.23 5.27
CA TYR A 329 -8.13 24.72 4.16
C TYR A 329 -9.37 25.58 3.87
N GLY A 330 -9.58 26.63 4.67
CA GLY A 330 -10.69 27.58 4.51
C GLY A 330 -12.06 27.02 4.90
N SER A 331 -13.14 27.67 4.44
CA SER A 331 -14.53 27.33 4.82
C SER A 331 -15.00 25.93 4.39
N ARG A 332 -14.41 25.39 3.32
CA ARG A 332 -14.74 24.04 2.83
C ARG A 332 -14.37 22.94 3.83
N ALA A 333 -13.41 23.19 4.71
CA ALA A 333 -12.95 22.26 5.74
C ALA A 333 -13.80 22.29 7.02
N SER A 334 -14.99 22.90 7.02
CA SER A 334 -15.92 22.94 8.17
C SER A 334 -16.27 21.55 8.67
N ASN A 335 -16.28 20.56 7.80
CA ASN A 335 -16.60 19.15 8.11
C ASN A 335 -15.35 18.30 8.38
N GLY A 336 -14.21 18.93 8.64
CA GLY A 336 -12.94 18.26 8.88
C GLY A 336 -12.12 17.99 7.63
N VAL A 337 -10.89 17.54 7.85
CA VAL A 337 -9.94 17.17 6.79
C VAL A 337 -9.31 15.82 7.12
N VAL A 338 -9.27 14.93 6.17
CA VAL A 338 -8.59 13.64 6.26
C VAL A 338 -7.32 13.71 5.42
N VAL A 339 -6.17 13.73 6.08
CA VAL A 339 -4.85 13.79 5.42
C VAL A 339 -4.27 12.39 5.37
N ILE A 340 -3.91 11.94 4.19
CA ILE A 340 -3.34 10.62 3.91
C ILE A 340 -1.93 10.80 3.38
N GLU A 341 -0.94 10.22 4.05
CA GLU A 341 0.43 10.13 3.55
C GLU A 341 0.72 8.74 2.98
N THR A 342 1.38 8.69 1.83
CA THR A 342 1.80 7.43 1.23
C THR A 342 3.25 7.10 1.58
N ILE A 343 3.59 5.81 1.43
CA ILE A 343 4.96 5.33 1.66
C ILE A 343 5.85 5.82 0.51
N ALA A 344 6.93 6.51 0.86
CA ALA A 344 7.98 6.88 -0.08
C ALA A 344 8.80 5.64 -0.50
N PRO A 345 9.31 5.59 -1.75
CA PRO A 345 10.21 4.53 -2.20
C PRO A 345 11.47 4.45 -1.34
N ARG A 346 11.89 3.23 -1.02
CA ARG A 346 13.11 2.99 -0.22
C ARG A 346 14.34 3.03 -1.11
N PRO A 347 15.46 3.58 -0.61
CA PRO A 347 16.73 3.45 -1.30
C PRO A 347 17.27 2.01 -1.18
N GLY A 348 18.13 1.62 -2.12
CA GLY A 348 18.79 0.33 -2.11
C GLY A 348 18.47 -0.54 -3.31
N ARG A 349 18.58 -1.85 -3.12
CA ARG A 349 18.30 -2.86 -4.15
C ARG A 349 16.84 -2.83 -4.57
N PHE A 350 16.56 -3.31 -5.77
CA PHE A 350 15.21 -3.50 -6.26
C PHE A 350 14.45 -4.46 -5.34
N VAL A 351 13.30 -4.00 -4.86
CA VAL A 351 12.37 -4.80 -4.06
C VAL A 351 11.05 -4.87 -4.81
N VAL A 352 10.55 -6.08 -4.99
CA VAL A 352 9.22 -6.33 -5.57
C VAL A 352 8.31 -6.83 -4.46
N SER A 353 7.23 -6.11 -4.23
CA SER A 353 6.20 -6.48 -3.26
C SER A 353 4.91 -6.82 -4.00
N TYR A 354 4.31 -7.95 -3.67
CA TYR A 354 3.00 -8.36 -4.15
C TYR A 354 2.03 -8.47 -2.99
N ASN A 355 0.83 -7.89 -3.15
CA ASN A 355 -0.28 -8.04 -2.23
C ASN A 355 -1.49 -8.58 -2.98
N GLY A 356 -2.08 -9.65 -2.47
CA GLY A 356 -3.32 -10.24 -2.96
C GLY A 356 -4.36 -10.24 -1.85
N ASN A 357 -5.56 -9.73 -2.15
CA ASN A 357 -6.72 -9.80 -1.26
C ASN A 357 -7.81 -10.59 -1.99
N TYR A 358 -8.39 -11.56 -1.30
CA TYR A 358 -9.46 -12.43 -1.79
C TYR A 358 -10.61 -12.38 -0.80
N GLU A 359 -11.81 -12.12 -1.30
CA GLU A 359 -13.00 -11.95 -0.48
C GLU A 359 -14.16 -12.76 -1.05
N ILE A 360 -14.88 -13.45 -0.19
CA ILE A 360 -16.15 -14.09 -0.52
C ILE A 360 -17.25 -13.35 0.22
N THR A 361 -18.19 -12.79 -0.56
CA THR A 361 -19.34 -12.07 -0.03
C THR A 361 -20.62 -12.85 -0.32
N ALA A 362 -21.29 -13.29 0.72
CA ALA A 362 -22.59 -13.98 0.63
C ALA A 362 -23.71 -13.08 1.16
N PRO A 363 -24.91 -13.10 0.53
CA PRO A 363 -26.05 -12.37 1.05
C PRO A 363 -26.55 -13.02 2.34
N ASP A 364 -26.75 -12.20 3.38
CA ASP A 364 -27.40 -12.61 4.60
C ASP A 364 -28.85 -12.09 4.65
N LEU A 365 -29.80 -12.99 4.49
CA LEU A 365 -31.23 -12.72 4.52
C LEU A 365 -31.88 -13.10 5.86
N SER A 366 -31.11 -13.52 6.85
CA SER A 366 -31.62 -14.02 8.14
C SER A 366 -32.40 -12.99 8.95
N SER A 367 -32.11 -11.70 8.76
CA SER A 367 -32.82 -10.60 9.42
C SER A 367 -34.17 -10.24 8.80
N TYR A 368 -34.47 -10.75 7.59
CA TYR A 368 -35.72 -10.50 6.89
C TYR A 368 -36.77 -11.56 7.28
N ASN A 369 -37.60 -11.23 8.27
CA ASN A 369 -38.71 -12.09 8.72
C ASN A 369 -39.91 -11.92 7.80
N MET A 370 -39.82 -12.36 6.54
CA MET A 370 -40.93 -12.28 5.60
C MET A 370 -42.02 -13.31 5.90
N MET A 371 -43.28 -12.87 5.78
CA MET A 371 -44.41 -13.80 5.86
C MET A 371 -44.40 -14.77 4.67
N ASN A 372 -44.73 -16.03 4.91
CA ASN A 372 -45.02 -16.95 3.82
C ASN A 372 -46.37 -16.60 3.14
N ALA A 373 -46.68 -17.24 2.01
CA ALA A 373 -47.85 -16.92 1.20
C ALA A 373 -49.17 -17.05 1.99
N ARG A 374 -49.29 -18.06 2.86
CA ARG A 374 -50.47 -18.25 3.72
C ARG A 374 -50.60 -17.13 4.74
N GLN A 375 -49.55 -16.86 5.49
CA GLN A 375 -49.55 -15.80 6.52
C GLN A 375 -49.87 -14.43 5.92
N ASN A 376 -49.29 -14.13 4.73
CA ASN A 376 -49.56 -12.87 4.06
C ASN A 376 -51.02 -12.75 3.67
N LEU A 377 -51.63 -13.78 3.04
CA LEU A 377 -53.03 -13.78 2.65
C LEU A 377 -53.98 -13.72 3.88
N GLU A 378 -53.67 -14.42 4.96
CA GLU A 378 -54.45 -14.36 6.24
C GLU A 378 -54.39 -12.96 6.86
N THR A 379 -53.24 -12.29 6.80
CA THR A 379 -53.06 -10.93 7.27
C THR A 379 -53.87 -9.93 6.45
N GLU A 380 -53.84 -10.05 5.12
CA GLU A 380 -54.62 -9.24 4.20
C GLU A 380 -56.14 -9.42 4.42
N TRP A 381 -56.58 -10.66 4.65
CA TRP A 381 -57.97 -10.95 4.98
C TRP A 381 -58.38 -10.31 6.31
N ALA A 382 -57.58 -10.47 7.36
CA ALA A 382 -57.81 -9.87 8.66
C ALA A 382 -57.82 -8.34 8.65
N ALA A 383 -57.01 -7.74 7.77
CA ALA A 383 -56.99 -6.28 7.54
C ALA A 383 -58.17 -5.77 6.73
N GLY A 384 -59.06 -6.65 6.25
CA GLY A 384 -60.26 -6.26 5.51
C GLY A 384 -60.02 -5.82 4.05
N ILE A 385 -58.86 -6.11 3.49
CA ILE A 385 -58.50 -5.69 2.11
C ILE A 385 -59.51 -6.18 1.08
N TYR A 386 -60.14 -7.31 1.34
CA TYR A 386 -61.09 -7.97 0.44
C TYR A 386 -62.56 -7.68 0.80
N ALA A 387 -62.84 -6.78 1.73
CA ALA A 387 -64.19 -6.48 2.17
C ALA A 387 -65.01 -5.64 1.16
N GLY A 388 -64.33 -5.02 0.19
CA GLY A 388 -64.91 -3.99 -0.65
C GLY A 388 -65.01 -2.64 0.02
N ASP A 389 -65.23 -1.58 -0.74
CA ASP A 389 -65.40 -0.22 -0.22
C ASP A 389 -66.89 0.06 0.05
N PRO A 390 -67.35 0.17 1.30
CA PRO A 390 -68.76 0.39 1.65
C PRO A 390 -69.33 1.68 1.08
N ASP A 391 -68.50 2.68 0.83
CA ASP A 391 -68.87 3.99 0.32
C ASP A 391 -68.94 4.03 -1.21
N TYR A 392 -68.52 2.94 -1.87
CA TYR A 392 -68.56 2.86 -3.32
C TYR A 392 -69.96 2.58 -3.85
N ALA A 393 -70.42 3.35 -4.83
CA ALA A 393 -71.77 3.26 -5.41
C ALA A 393 -72.18 1.85 -5.88
N TYR A 394 -71.21 0.99 -6.19
CA TYR A 394 -71.41 -0.39 -6.62
C TYR A 394 -70.75 -1.39 -5.63
N TYR A 395 -70.96 -1.19 -4.34
CA TYR A 395 -70.32 -1.95 -3.25
C TYR A 395 -70.41 -3.47 -3.44
N GLU A 396 -71.55 -4.05 -3.73
CA GLU A 396 -71.69 -5.50 -3.91
C GLU A 396 -70.82 -6.03 -5.08
N ARG A 397 -70.71 -5.25 -6.12
CA ARG A 397 -69.87 -5.61 -7.27
C ARG A 397 -68.39 -5.50 -6.92
N ASP A 398 -68.02 -4.50 -6.18
CA ASP A 398 -66.63 -4.32 -5.70
C ASP A 398 -66.26 -5.45 -4.75
N ARG A 399 -67.11 -5.77 -3.77
CA ARG A 399 -66.92 -6.87 -2.82
C ARG A 399 -66.78 -8.20 -3.55
N ALA A 400 -67.60 -8.49 -4.53
CA ALA A 400 -67.49 -9.72 -5.34
C ALA A 400 -66.16 -9.79 -6.12
N TYR A 401 -65.71 -8.65 -6.66
CA TYR A 401 -64.46 -8.54 -7.36
C TYR A 401 -63.25 -8.77 -6.42
N GLN A 402 -63.23 -8.13 -5.26
CA GLN A 402 -62.15 -8.29 -4.25
C GLN A 402 -62.12 -9.72 -3.72
N TYR A 403 -63.28 -10.34 -3.48
CA TYR A 403 -63.38 -11.74 -3.08
C TYR A 403 -62.85 -12.68 -4.14
N GLY A 404 -63.09 -12.36 -5.43
CA GLY A 404 -62.50 -13.09 -6.55
C GLY A 404 -60.98 -13.08 -6.50
N ILE A 405 -60.37 -11.91 -6.25
CA ILE A 405 -58.90 -11.75 -6.09
C ILE A 405 -58.38 -12.62 -4.93
N TYR A 406 -59.11 -12.61 -3.81
CA TYR A 406 -58.77 -13.48 -2.63
C TYR A 406 -58.76 -14.96 -3.02
N LEU A 407 -59.79 -15.43 -3.76
CA LEU A 407 -59.88 -16.81 -4.19
C LEU A 407 -58.76 -17.20 -5.15
N ASP A 408 -58.39 -16.31 -6.07
CA ASP A 408 -57.26 -16.54 -6.99
C ASP A 408 -55.94 -16.70 -6.23
N LYS A 409 -55.65 -15.81 -5.30
CA LYS A 409 -54.45 -15.93 -4.41
C LYS A 409 -54.47 -17.22 -3.59
N LYS A 410 -55.63 -17.56 -3.02
CA LYS A 410 -55.83 -18.79 -2.26
C LYS A 410 -55.59 -20.03 -3.10
N ASN A 411 -56.06 -20.04 -4.36
CA ASN A 411 -55.81 -21.14 -5.28
C ASN A 411 -54.34 -21.31 -5.60
N VAL A 412 -53.58 -20.21 -5.78
CA VAL A 412 -52.11 -20.26 -5.95
C VAL A 412 -51.48 -20.94 -4.73
N ILE A 413 -51.85 -20.57 -3.52
CA ILE A 413 -51.30 -21.13 -2.29
C ILE A 413 -51.66 -22.62 -2.14
N LEU A 414 -52.89 -23.02 -2.46
CA LEU A 414 -53.35 -24.39 -2.43
C LEU A 414 -52.60 -25.27 -3.46
N ALA A 415 -52.17 -24.66 -4.56
CA ALA A 415 -51.31 -25.30 -5.55
C ALA A 415 -49.83 -25.38 -5.14
N GLY A 416 -49.46 -24.93 -3.92
CA GLY A 416 -48.09 -24.94 -3.42
C GLY A 416 -47.29 -23.69 -3.75
N GLY A 417 -47.94 -22.59 -4.21
CA GLY A 417 -47.28 -21.33 -4.53
C GLY A 417 -46.85 -20.59 -3.24
N ASP A 418 -45.57 -20.60 -2.98
CA ASP A 418 -44.94 -19.80 -1.92
C ASP A 418 -43.55 -19.39 -2.44
N TYR A 419 -43.45 -18.17 -2.90
CA TYR A 419 -42.31 -17.67 -3.69
C TYR A 419 -41.45 -16.73 -2.87
N TYR A 420 -40.21 -17.16 -2.58
CA TYR A 420 -39.24 -16.32 -1.86
C TYR A 420 -38.48 -15.41 -2.84
N TRP A 421 -38.96 -14.18 -3.00
CA TRP A 421 -38.47 -13.21 -3.95
C TRP A 421 -37.06 -12.69 -3.61
N LEU A 422 -36.72 -12.54 -2.33
CA LEU A 422 -35.47 -11.89 -1.90
C LEU A 422 -34.21 -12.58 -2.39
N SER A 423 -34.25 -13.90 -2.56
CA SER A 423 -33.10 -14.68 -3.05
C SER A 423 -32.88 -14.56 -4.55
N GLN A 424 -33.87 -14.13 -5.32
CA GLN A 424 -33.86 -14.20 -6.78
C GLN A 424 -32.79 -13.33 -7.43
N PRO A 425 -32.59 -12.05 -7.02
CA PRO A 425 -31.59 -11.18 -7.59
C PRO A 425 -30.18 -11.45 -7.04
N LEU A 426 -30.04 -12.28 -6.00
CA LEU A 426 -28.82 -12.38 -5.23
C LEU A 426 -27.98 -13.61 -5.62
N THR A 427 -26.68 -13.51 -5.38
CA THR A 427 -25.72 -14.60 -5.54
C THR A 427 -24.50 -14.35 -4.64
N THR A 428 -23.82 -15.43 -4.25
CA THR A 428 -22.54 -15.33 -3.57
C THR A 428 -21.47 -14.90 -4.58
N MET A 429 -20.64 -13.93 -4.20
CA MET A 429 -19.62 -13.36 -5.04
C MET A 429 -18.21 -13.66 -4.51
N PHE A 430 -17.29 -13.80 -5.46
CA PHE A 430 -15.87 -13.86 -5.21
C PHE A 430 -15.21 -12.61 -5.78
N ASN A 431 -14.55 -11.85 -4.91
CA ASN A 431 -13.88 -10.61 -5.22
C ASN A 431 -12.38 -10.78 -5.00
N HIS A 432 -11.58 -10.11 -5.81
CA HIS A 432 -10.12 -10.17 -5.65
C HIS A 432 -9.46 -8.86 -6.04
N LYS A 433 -8.38 -8.54 -5.33
CA LYS A 433 -7.54 -7.36 -5.55
C LYS A 433 -6.09 -7.79 -5.58
N HIS A 434 -5.34 -7.28 -6.53
CA HIS A 434 -3.92 -7.54 -6.71
C HIS A 434 -3.16 -6.23 -6.84
N SER A 435 -2.08 -6.08 -6.11
CA SER A 435 -1.15 -4.97 -6.30
C SER A 435 0.29 -5.46 -6.32
N VAL A 436 1.06 -4.93 -7.27
CA VAL A 436 2.50 -5.15 -7.39
C VAL A 436 3.16 -3.80 -7.21
N TYR A 437 4.13 -3.72 -6.32
CA TYR A 437 4.94 -2.53 -6.13
C TYR A 437 6.40 -2.86 -6.27
N ILE A 438 7.09 -2.13 -7.15
CA ILE A 438 8.52 -2.27 -7.43
C ILE A 438 9.17 -0.97 -6.98
N GLU A 439 10.12 -1.06 -6.08
CA GLU A 439 10.85 0.10 -5.56
C GLU A 439 12.34 -0.12 -5.55
N GLY A 440 13.12 0.96 -5.59
CA GLY A 440 14.57 0.91 -5.51
C GLY A 440 15.21 2.26 -5.82
N GLY A 441 16.53 2.26 -5.90
CA GLY A 441 17.30 3.44 -6.24
C GLY A 441 18.42 3.73 -5.24
N SER A 442 19.01 4.91 -5.35
CA SER A 442 20.04 5.41 -4.43
C SER A 442 19.45 6.36 -3.38
N ASP A 443 20.28 6.87 -2.48
CA ASP A 443 19.87 7.93 -1.54
C ASP A 443 19.46 9.21 -2.26
N ALA A 444 20.05 9.48 -3.45
CA ALA A 444 19.76 10.66 -4.23
C ALA A 444 18.56 10.51 -5.16
N ILE A 445 18.37 9.33 -5.77
CA ILE A 445 17.30 9.08 -6.74
C ILE A 445 16.60 7.78 -6.36
N ARG A 446 15.29 7.85 -6.14
CA ARG A 446 14.44 6.72 -5.80
C ARG A 446 13.25 6.67 -6.75
N PHE A 447 12.78 5.47 -7.01
CA PHE A 447 11.57 5.29 -7.79
C PHE A 447 10.70 4.20 -7.19
N GLY A 448 9.42 4.31 -7.47
CA GLY A 448 8.42 3.30 -7.16
C GLY A 448 7.46 3.15 -8.33
N ILE A 449 7.22 1.94 -8.77
CA ILE A 449 6.25 1.60 -9.82
C ILE A 449 5.17 0.76 -9.19
N GLU A 450 3.92 1.14 -9.39
CA GLU A 450 2.75 0.45 -8.87
C GLU A 450 1.88 -0.05 -10.02
N LEU A 451 1.43 -1.30 -9.92
CA LEU A 451 0.43 -1.90 -10.80
C LEU A 451 -0.69 -2.47 -9.93
N ARG A 452 -1.94 -2.12 -10.24
CA ARG A 452 -3.13 -2.53 -9.47
C ARG A 452 -4.18 -3.12 -10.39
N TYR A 453 -4.82 -4.16 -9.90
CA TYR A 453 -6.06 -4.70 -10.46
C TYR A 453 -7.02 -5.03 -9.34
N ASP A 454 -8.25 -4.54 -9.41
CA ASP A 454 -9.29 -4.78 -8.43
C ASP A 454 -10.59 -5.17 -9.15
N ASN A 455 -11.07 -6.40 -8.90
CA ASN A 455 -12.35 -6.89 -9.37
C ASN A 455 -13.32 -6.97 -8.20
N GLN A 456 -14.38 -6.21 -8.26
CA GLN A 456 -15.41 -6.13 -7.23
C GLN A 456 -16.78 -6.39 -7.82
N ASN A 457 -17.44 -7.43 -7.34
CA ASN A 457 -18.79 -7.81 -7.71
C ASN A 457 -19.72 -7.62 -6.53
N GLY A 458 -20.88 -7.05 -6.75
CA GLY A 458 -21.94 -6.98 -5.74
C GLY A 458 -22.75 -8.25 -5.65
N VAL A 459 -23.38 -8.52 -4.50
CA VAL A 459 -24.26 -9.68 -4.33
C VAL A 459 -25.51 -9.62 -5.21
N MET A 460 -25.91 -8.44 -5.69
CA MET A 460 -26.88 -8.31 -6.77
C MET A 460 -26.26 -8.82 -8.06
N LYS A 461 -26.89 -9.81 -8.71
CA LYS A 461 -26.38 -10.46 -9.92
C LYS A 461 -25.97 -9.44 -10.99
N LYS A 462 -24.79 -9.63 -11.60
CA LYS A 462 -24.23 -8.81 -12.70
C LYS A 462 -23.88 -7.36 -12.31
N SER A 463 -23.87 -7.00 -11.04
CA SER A 463 -23.28 -5.76 -10.55
C SER A 463 -21.77 -5.95 -10.46
N LEU A 464 -20.99 -5.02 -11.01
CA LEU A 464 -19.52 -5.10 -10.96
C LEU A 464 -18.88 -3.72 -10.95
N ARG A 465 -17.67 -3.66 -10.41
CA ARG A 465 -16.74 -2.54 -10.49
C ARG A 465 -15.33 -3.08 -10.68
N ASP A 466 -14.80 -2.89 -11.88
CA ASP A 466 -13.44 -3.31 -12.23
C ASP A 466 -12.53 -2.11 -12.31
N ARG A 467 -11.30 -2.25 -11.81
CA ARG A 467 -10.32 -1.20 -11.83
C ARG A 467 -8.93 -1.72 -12.16
N ILE A 468 -8.27 -0.98 -13.05
CA ILE A 468 -6.87 -1.16 -13.39
C ILE A 468 -6.18 0.17 -13.15
N GLY A 469 -5.11 0.17 -12.38
CA GLY A 469 -4.33 1.36 -12.09
C GLY A 469 -2.83 1.11 -12.23
N THR A 470 -2.12 2.15 -12.63
CA THR A 470 -0.66 2.18 -12.61
C THR A 470 -0.20 3.48 -11.98
N GLY A 471 0.92 3.43 -11.28
CA GLY A 471 1.53 4.59 -10.65
C GLY A 471 3.04 4.59 -10.79
N LEU A 472 3.62 5.78 -10.95
CA LEU A 472 5.06 6.02 -10.95
C LEU A 472 5.35 7.09 -9.91
N THR A 473 6.24 6.80 -8.97
CA THR A 473 6.78 7.76 -8.01
C THR A 473 8.26 7.94 -8.29
N LEU A 474 8.69 9.17 -8.54
CA LEU A 474 10.09 9.55 -8.67
C LEU A 474 10.44 10.51 -7.55
N GLU A 475 11.53 10.25 -6.85
CA GLU A 475 12.04 11.11 -5.79
C GLU A 475 13.51 11.43 -6.08
N TYR A 476 13.83 12.71 -6.10
CA TYR A 476 15.20 13.21 -6.23
C TYR A 476 15.55 14.06 -5.01
N ARG A 477 16.71 13.79 -4.41
CA ARG A 477 17.25 14.50 -3.25
C ARG A 477 18.68 14.91 -3.53
N TYR A 478 18.96 16.19 -3.39
CA TYR A 478 20.30 16.73 -3.50
C TYR A 478 20.51 17.86 -2.49
N LYS A 479 21.43 17.67 -1.54
CA LYS A 479 21.66 18.59 -0.43
C LYS A 479 20.34 18.93 0.27
N GLY A 480 19.99 20.22 0.37
CA GLY A 480 18.73 20.69 0.93
C GLY A 480 17.54 20.67 -0.05
N PHE A 481 17.67 20.16 -1.27
CA PHE A 481 16.58 20.12 -2.27
C PHE A 481 16.01 18.73 -2.42
N GLN A 482 14.68 18.64 -2.40
CA GLN A 482 13.93 17.43 -2.64
C GLN A 482 12.84 17.69 -3.67
N MET A 483 12.78 16.87 -4.70
CA MET A 483 11.71 16.84 -5.69
C MET A 483 11.02 15.48 -5.61
N GLN A 484 9.70 15.48 -5.58
CA GLN A 484 8.89 14.28 -5.67
C GLN A 484 7.86 14.48 -6.78
N ASN A 485 7.81 13.53 -7.71
CA ASN A 485 6.80 13.51 -8.76
C ASN A 485 6.04 12.19 -8.67
N LYS A 486 4.71 12.27 -8.65
CA LYS A 486 3.80 11.13 -8.61
C LYS A 486 2.84 11.20 -9.78
N ILE A 487 2.99 10.28 -10.70
CA ILE A 487 2.13 10.13 -11.86
C ILE A 487 1.25 8.90 -11.63
N SER A 488 -0.06 9.01 -11.84
CA SER A 488 -0.94 7.84 -11.83
C SER A 488 -1.90 7.84 -13.02
N TYR A 489 -2.26 6.65 -13.45
CA TYR A 489 -3.28 6.43 -14.46
C TYR A 489 -4.20 5.30 -14.02
N ASP A 490 -5.48 5.63 -13.87
CA ASP A 490 -6.52 4.73 -13.40
C ASP A 490 -7.63 4.60 -14.45
N ILE A 491 -8.07 3.38 -14.69
CA ILE A 491 -9.23 3.05 -15.51
C ILE A 491 -10.23 2.33 -14.62
N MET A 492 -11.45 2.83 -14.54
CA MET A 492 -12.54 2.19 -13.83
C MET A 492 -13.68 1.88 -14.80
N THR A 493 -14.23 0.68 -14.70
CA THR A 493 -15.44 0.25 -15.37
C THR A 493 -16.43 -0.20 -14.32
N SER A 494 -17.60 0.40 -14.29
CA SER A 494 -18.70 -0.02 -13.44
C SER A 494 -19.91 -0.46 -14.26
N LYS A 495 -20.68 -1.38 -13.70
CA LYS A 495 -21.92 -1.86 -14.28
C LYS A 495 -22.91 -2.09 -13.14
N ALA A 496 -24.04 -1.39 -13.21
CA ALA A 496 -25.12 -1.62 -12.28
C ALA A 496 -25.85 -2.94 -12.58
N SER A 497 -26.47 -3.51 -11.56
CA SER A 497 -27.25 -4.72 -11.72
C SER A 497 -28.48 -4.48 -12.61
N PRO A 498 -28.72 -5.30 -13.65
CA PRO A 498 -29.94 -5.21 -14.45
C PRO A 498 -31.18 -5.73 -13.69
N TYR A 499 -31.00 -6.26 -12.48
CA TYR A 499 -32.09 -6.77 -11.63
C TYR A 499 -32.77 -5.66 -10.83
N GLY A 500 -32.48 -4.38 -11.06
CA GLY A 500 -33.04 -3.24 -10.33
C GLY A 500 -32.49 -3.09 -8.92
N SER A 501 -33.29 -2.55 -8.03
CA SER A 501 -32.95 -2.40 -6.61
C SER A 501 -33.38 -3.63 -5.80
N PHE A 502 -32.71 -3.88 -4.67
CA PHE A 502 -33.15 -4.93 -3.75
C PHE A 502 -34.56 -4.64 -3.16
N GLY A 503 -34.90 -3.36 -3.00
CA GLY A 503 -36.23 -2.91 -2.57
C GLY A 503 -37.36 -3.38 -3.47
N ASP A 504 -37.12 -3.54 -4.78
CA ASP A 504 -38.13 -4.04 -5.73
C ASP A 504 -38.57 -5.48 -5.40
N TYR A 505 -37.74 -6.24 -4.72
CA TYR A 505 -38.01 -7.62 -4.31
C TYR A 505 -38.63 -7.71 -2.91
N THR A 506 -38.33 -6.77 -2.02
CA THR A 506 -38.94 -6.74 -0.68
C THR A 506 -40.43 -6.43 -0.70
N ASN A 507 -40.88 -5.74 -1.75
CA ASN A 507 -42.28 -5.34 -1.96
C ASN A 507 -43.12 -6.38 -2.72
N LYS A 508 -42.53 -7.54 -3.05
CA LYS A 508 -43.28 -8.63 -3.73
C LYS A 508 -43.98 -9.51 -2.72
N HIS A 509 -45.18 -9.95 -3.09
CA HIS A 509 -45.93 -10.88 -2.26
C HIS A 509 -45.50 -12.32 -2.54
N PRO A 510 -45.46 -13.19 -1.52
CA PRO A 510 -45.00 -14.55 -1.68
C PRO A 510 -45.93 -15.48 -2.47
N TYR A 511 -47.17 -15.07 -2.78
CA TYR A 511 -48.08 -15.77 -3.70
C TYR A 511 -47.92 -15.30 -5.18
N GLU A 512 -47.13 -14.29 -5.45
CA GLU A 512 -46.86 -13.80 -6.82
C GLU A 512 -45.78 -14.63 -7.47
N SER A 513 -46.15 -15.44 -8.46
CA SER A 513 -45.17 -16.18 -9.25
C SER A 513 -44.45 -15.26 -10.24
N TRP A 514 -43.14 -15.43 -10.36
CA TRP A 514 -42.36 -14.74 -11.41
C TRP A 514 -42.35 -15.48 -12.74
N LYS A 515 -42.96 -16.72 -12.81
CA LYS A 515 -43.05 -17.57 -13.98
C LYS A 515 -44.48 -17.97 -14.27
N ASP A 516 -44.76 -18.23 -15.52
CA ASP A 516 -46.00 -18.87 -15.96
C ASP A 516 -45.95 -20.39 -15.74
N LYS A 517 -47.04 -21.07 -16.17
CA LYS A 517 -47.17 -22.53 -16.04
C LYS A 517 -46.13 -23.30 -16.87
N ASP A 518 -45.61 -22.68 -17.92
CA ASP A 518 -44.58 -23.24 -18.79
C ASP A 518 -43.17 -22.95 -18.32
N GLY A 519 -43.01 -22.30 -17.17
CA GLY A 519 -41.72 -21.95 -16.57
C GLY A 519 -41.03 -20.72 -17.15
N LYS A 520 -41.70 -19.97 -18.03
CA LYS A 520 -41.20 -18.71 -18.61
C LYS A 520 -41.44 -17.55 -17.67
N LEU A 521 -40.55 -16.58 -17.67
CA LEU A 521 -40.72 -15.34 -16.89
C LEU A 521 -41.90 -14.54 -17.43
N ILE A 522 -42.84 -14.20 -16.56
CA ILE A 522 -43.97 -13.33 -16.94
C ILE A 522 -43.51 -11.86 -16.90
N LYS A 523 -44.01 -11.07 -17.85
CA LYS A 523 -43.65 -9.65 -17.98
C LYS A 523 -44.27 -8.81 -16.86
N LYS A 524 -45.56 -9.07 -16.60
CA LYS A 524 -46.33 -8.34 -15.58
C LYS A 524 -46.84 -9.32 -14.53
N LEU A 525 -46.65 -8.95 -13.27
CA LEU A 525 -47.19 -9.71 -12.15
C LEU A 525 -48.72 -9.60 -12.10
N PRO A 526 -49.41 -10.56 -11.49
CA PRO A 526 -50.86 -10.51 -11.32
C PRO A 526 -51.31 -9.19 -10.65
N GLN A 527 -52.47 -8.76 -11.01
CA GLN A 527 -53.05 -7.53 -10.49
C GLN A 527 -53.32 -7.65 -9.00
N ARG A 528 -52.92 -6.66 -8.22
CA ARG A 528 -53.12 -6.63 -6.77
C ARG A 528 -54.46 -5.98 -6.39
N ASN A 529 -54.78 -4.85 -7.03
CA ASN A 529 -55.95 -4.04 -6.83
C ASN A 529 -56.42 -3.47 -8.20
N TYR A 530 -57.40 -2.56 -8.19
CA TYR A 530 -57.91 -1.91 -9.37
C TYR A 530 -56.81 -1.33 -10.28
N GLY A 531 -56.58 -2.00 -11.39
CA GLY A 531 -55.77 -1.48 -12.48
C GLY A 531 -54.26 -1.52 -12.33
N GLU A 532 -53.71 -1.77 -11.17
CA GLU A 532 -52.28 -1.77 -10.91
C GLU A 532 -51.63 -3.11 -11.30
N SER A 533 -50.80 -3.09 -12.27
CA SER A 533 -49.94 -4.22 -12.62
C SER A 533 -48.46 -3.84 -12.45
N PHE A 534 -47.75 -4.62 -11.67
CA PHE A 534 -46.34 -4.39 -11.46
C PHE A 534 -45.50 -5.15 -12.48
N ILE A 535 -44.42 -4.52 -12.93
CA ILE A 535 -43.48 -5.19 -13.83
C ILE A 535 -42.65 -6.19 -13.00
N ASN A 536 -42.37 -7.33 -13.61
CA ASN A 536 -41.51 -8.34 -13.01
C ASN A 536 -40.04 -7.94 -13.19
N PRO A 537 -39.29 -7.62 -12.12
CA PRO A 537 -37.90 -7.20 -12.24
C PRO A 537 -36.99 -8.30 -12.80
N LEU A 538 -37.36 -9.57 -12.61
CA LEU A 538 -36.61 -10.69 -13.19
C LEU A 538 -36.78 -10.76 -14.72
N TYR A 539 -37.96 -10.38 -15.24
CA TYR A 539 -38.17 -10.27 -16.67
C TYR A 539 -37.38 -9.10 -17.24
N GLU A 540 -37.38 -7.95 -16.59
CA GLU A 540 -36.64 -6.77 -17.03
C GLU A 540 -35.13 -7.05 -17.10
N ALA A 541 -34.58 -7.83 -16.17
CA ALA A 541 -33.18 -8.26 -16.19
C ALA A 541 -32.80 -9.08 -17.43
N THR A 542 -33.79 -9.59 -18.20
CA THR A 542 -33.56 -10.32 -19.47
C THR A 542 -33.55 -9.44 -20.71
N LEU A 543 -34.03 -8.19 -20.60
CA LEU A 543 -34.20 -7.30 -21.77
C LEU A 543 -32.89 -6.70 -22.29
N GLY A 544 -31.75 -7.04 -21.68
CA GLY A 544 -30.46 -6.50 -22.12
C GLY A 544 -30.20 -5.06 -21.72
N ASN A 545 -31.03 -4.50 -20.85
CA ASN A 545 -30.80 -3.17 -20.26
C ASN A 545 -29.46 -3.13 -19.54
N PHE A 546 -28.75 -2.05 -19.70
CA PHE A 546 -27.48 -1.85 -18.98
C PHE A 546 -27.34 -0.40 -18.52
N ASN A 547 -26.75 -0.25 -17.37
CA ASN A 547 -26.23 1.01 -16.87
C ASN A 547 -24.73 0.79 -16.63
N LYS A 548 -23.89 1.43 -17.43
CA LYS A 548 -22.45 1.27 -17.43
C LYS A 548 -21.78 2.64 -17.36
N SER A 549 -20.86 2.79 -16.45
CA SER A 549 -20.00 3.96 -16.33
C SER A 549 -18.55 3.56 -16.51
N ASN A 550 -17.80 4.40 -17.22
CA ASN A 550 -16.35 4.25 -17.35
C ASN A 550 -15.73 5.61 -17.12
N TYR A 551 -14.67 5.66 -16.32
CA TYR A 551 -13.80 6.83 -16.30
C TYR A 551 -12.35 6.42 -16.48
N LYS A 552 -11.56 7.36 -16.97
CA LYS A 552 -10.11 7.28 -17.04
C LYS A 552 -9.57 8.53 -16.40
N GLU A 553 -8.70 8.34 -15.44
CA GLU A 553 -8.10 9.44 -14.69
C GLU A 553 -6.58 9.38 -14.87
N TRP A 554 -6.01 10.49 -15.26
CA TRP A 554 -4.57 10.70 -15.26
C TRP A 554 -4.25 11.83 -14.29
N THR A 555 -3.30 11.60 -13.40
CA THR A 555 -2.86 12.62 -12.44
C THR A 555 -1.34 12.73 -12.45
N ASP A 556 -0.83 13.95 -12.34
CA ASP A 556 0.58 14.24 -12.17
C ASP A 556 0.75 15.26 -11.04
N ASN A 557 1.37 14.82 -9.96
CA ASN A 557 1.57 15.58 -8.73
C ASN A 557 3.06 15.83 -8.52
N LEU A 558 3.52 17.08 -8.70
CA LEU A 558 4.89 17.49 -8.48
C LEU A 558 4.99 18.29 -7.18
N ALA A 559 5.84 17.82 -6.26
CA ALA A 559 6.18 18.53 -5.03
C ALA A 559 7.67 18.85 -4.99
N LEU A 560 7.99 20.09 -4.68
CA LEU A 560 9.35 20.62 -4.54
C LEU A 560 9.53 21.13 -3.11
N ASN A 561 10.53 20.65 -2.39
CA ASN A 561 10.89 21.10 -1.06
C ASN A 561 12.34 21.58 -1.08
N TRP A 562 12.57 22.80 -0.66
CA TRP A 562 13.91 23.37 -0.52
C TRP A 562 14.16 23.77 0.92
N TYR A 563 14.95 22.98 1.62
CA TYR A 563 15.45 23.25 2.98
C TYR A 563 16.63 24.23 2.85
N VAL A 564 16.35 25.52 2.88
CA VAL A 564 17.37 26.57 2.74
C VAL A 564 18.33 26.53 3.94
N ASN A 565 17.80 26.33 5.13
CA ASN A 565 18.50 26.08 6.39
C ASN A 565 17.55 25.39 7.39
N ASP A 566 17.98 25.17 8.64
CA ASP A 566 17.19 24.48 9.67
C ASP A 566 15.88 25.21 10.06
N TYR A 567 15.74 26.49 9.70
CA TYR A 567 14.60 27.33 10.06
C TYR A 567 13.71 27.69 8.88
N LEU A 568 14.20 27.52 7.62
CA LEU A 568 13.49 27.95 6.42
C LEU A 568 13.33 26.79 5.43
N LEU A 569 12.09 26.42 5.21
CA LEU A 569 11.66 25.48 4.17
C LEU A 569 10.76 26.19 3.16
N VAL A 570 11.14 26.16 1.89
CA VAL A 570 10.33 26.62 0.77
C VAL A 570 9.68 25.43 0.09
N LYS A 571 8.36 25.43 -0.05
CA LYS A 571 7.59 24.38 -0.71
C LYS A 571 6.90 24.92 -1.96
N GLY A 572 6.96 24.14 -3.04
CA GLY A 572 6.17 24.36 -4.26
C GLY A 572 5.42 23.07 -4.61
N GLN A 573 4.15 23.19 -4.99
CA GLN A 573 3.32 22.06 -5.37
C GLN A 573 2.54 22.39 -6.64
N PHE A 574 2.48 21.43 -7.54
CA PHE A 574 1.75 21.53 -8.79
C PHE A 574 1.03 20.20 -9.05
N ALA A 575 -0.24 20.25 -9.44
CA ALA A 575 -1.06 19.07 -9.75
C ALA A 575 -1.89 19.30 -11.01
N ILE A 576 -2.02 18.25 -11.80
CA ILE A 576 -2.90 18.16 -12.97
C ILE A 576 -3.75 16.91 -12.84
#